data_037e9557171165e1a728b427ac5b0d8c
#
_entry.id   037e9557171165e1a728b427ac5b0d8c
#
_cell.length_a   1.000
_cell.length_b   1.000
_cell.length_c   1.000
_cell.angle_alpha   90.00
_cell.angle_beta   90.00
_cell.angle_gamma   90.00
#
_symmetry.space_group_name_H-M   'P 1'
#
loop_
_entity.id
_entity.type
_entity.pdbx_description
1 polymer ?
#
loop_
_entity_poly.entity_id
_entity_poly.type
_entity_poly.pdbx_seq_one_letter_code
_entity_poly.pdbx_strand_id
1 'polypeptide(L)'
;MYITHDTTLWGDLFYFCNAGGKLPMTWYPKDFIRIPMTDMRMRADSASGYPGRTYRFYTGPKVYEFGYGLSYTKYSYNLLSLSHDTLHINQSSTHLMTENSETIRYKLVSDLGEQTCQSMSLSMTLGVTNHGEMAGKHPVLVFLKKGQVRNGNPVKHLVGFQSVNLNAGETAQVGFELSPCEHLSMANEAGSLVIEEGSYLLVVGDQEYPLKVTV
;
A
#
# COMPACT_ATOMS: atom_id res chain seq x y z
N MET A 1 -18.25 -39.42 -6.23
CA MET A 1 -17.23 -38.73 -7.01
C MET A 1 -15.89 -39.35 -6.65
N TYR A 2 -15.43 -40.29 -7.46
CA TYR A 2 -14.15 -40.99 -7.24
C TYR A 2 -13.03 -40.03 -7.68
N ILE A 3 -12.19 -39.62 -6.76
CA ILE A 3 -10.93 -38.94 -7.07
C ILE A 3 -9.99 -40.08 -7.48
N THR A 4 -9.88 -40.33 -8.76
CA THR A 4 -8.81 -41.15 -9.29
C THR A 4 -7.49 -40.43 -9.06
N HIS A 5 -6.54 -41.11 -8.43
CA HIS A 5 -5.15 -40.66 -8.32
C HIS A 5 -4.52 -40.66 -9.72
N ASP A 6 -4.94 -39.73 -10.54
CA ASP A 6 -4.34 -39.54 -11.85
C ASP A 6 -3.19 -38.53 -11.66
N THR A 7 -1.98 -38.98 -11.97
CA THR A 7 -0.77 -38.16 -11.94
C THR A 7 -0.89 -36.91 -12.83
N THR A 8 -1.85 -36.91 -13.74
CA THR A 8 -2.23 -35.78 -14.60
C THR A 8 -2.85 -34.63 -13.82
N LEU A 9 -3.66 -34.89 -12.76
CA LEU A 9 -4.31 -33.84 -12.00
C LEU A 9 -3.30 -32.96 -11.24
N TRP A 10 -2.23 -33.55 -10.73
CA TRP A 10 -1.13 -32.82 -10.10
C TRP A 10 -0.26 -32.10 -11.13
N GLY A 11 -0.02 -32.75 -12.28
CA GLY A 11 0.65 -32.13 -13.42
C GLY A 11 -0.10 -30.91 -13.91
N ASP A 12 -1.42 -31.04 -14.13
CA ASP A 12 -2.27 -29.92 -14.58
C ASP A 12 -2.33 -28.80 -13.55
N LEU A 13 -2.41 -29.12 -12.24
CA LEU A 13 -2.47 -28.09 -11.19
C LEU A 13 -1.15 -27.32 -11.05
N PHE A 14 -0.01 -27.97 -11.22
CA PHE A 14 1.30 -27.36 -11.00
C PHE A 14 1.98 -26.87 -12.30
N TYR A 15 1.64 -27.46 -13.45
CA TYR A 15 2.23 -27.09 -14.73
C TYR A 15 1.39 -26.10 -15.55
N PHE A 16 0.07 -26.07 -15.35
CA PHE A 16 -0.82 -25.21 -16.13
C PHE A 16 -1.40 -24.03 -15.37
N CYS A 17 -1.28 -24.00 -14.03
CA CYS A 17 -1.77 -22.91 -13.21
C CYS A 17 -0.62 -22.13 -12.57
N ASN A 18 -0.41 -20.89 -13.01
CA ASN A 18 0.55 -20.00 -12.37
C ASN A 18 -0.03 -19.49 -11.03
N ALA A 19 0.71 -19.72 -9.95
CA ALA A 19 0.34 -19.22 -8.64
C ALA A 19 0.44 -17.68 -8.61
N GLY A 20 -0.68 -17.00 -8.39
CA GLY A 20 -0.76 -15.55 -8.32
C GLY A 20 -1.19 -15.01 -6.93
N GLY A 21 -1.30 -15.90 -5.93
CA GLY A 21 -1.75 -15.52 -4.59
C GLY A 21 -0.76 -14.64 -3.87
N LYS A 22 -1.28 -13.63 -3.13
CA LYS A 22 -0.51 -12.75 -2.26
C LYS A 22 -0.99 -12.88 -0.83
N LEU A 23 -0.07 -12.83 0.13
CA LEU A 23 -0.41 -12.91 1.55
C LEU A 23 -1.22 -11.67 1.98
N PRO A 24 -2.42 -11.86 2.56
CA PRO A 24 -3.25 -10.77 3.04
C PRO A 24 -2.88 -10.31 4.45
N MET A 25 -1.75 -10.77 4.98
CA MET A 25 -1.27 -10.46 6.32
C MET A 25 0.25 -10.48 6.40
N THR A 26 0.80 -9.85 7.45
CA THR A 26 2.21 -9.96 7.82
C THR A 26 2.43 -11.24 8.61
N TRP A 27 3.46 -12.01 8.27
CA TRP A 27 3.91 -13.16 9.04
C TRP A 27 5.01 -12.73 9.99
N TYR A 28 4.71 -12.83 11.29
CA TYR A 28 5.61 -12.44 12.36
C TYR A 28 6.59 -13.56 12.71
N PRO A 29 7.80 -13.23 13.19
CA PRO A 29 8.72 -14.22 13.73
C PRO A 29 8.20 -14.81 15.05
N LYS A 30 8.76 -15.94 15.45
CA LYS A 30 8.39 -16.64 16.69
C LYS A 30 8.40 -15.74 17.93
N ASP A 31 9.35 -14.81 18.01
CA ASP A 31 9.47 -13.92 19.16
C ASP A 31 8.29 -12.96 19.35
N PHE A 32 7.48 -12.77 18.32
CA PHE A 32 6.25 -11.98 18.41
C PHE A 32 5.21 -12.55 19.39
N ILE A 33 5.29 -13.84 19.71
CA ILE A 33 4.42 -14.49 20.74
C ILE A 33 4.59 -13.90 22.14
N ARG A 34 5.69 -13.18 22.40
CA ARG A 34 5.92 -12.49 23.68
C ARG A 34 4.96 -11.31 23.89
N ILE A 35 4.32 -10.84 22.83
CA ILE A 35 3.30 -9.79 22.90
C ILE A 35 1.96 -10.46 23.21
N PRO A 36 1.33 -10.12 24.35
CA PRO A 36 0.06 -10.72 24.73
C PRO A 36 -1.02 -10.50 23.67
N MET A 37 -1.84 -11.52 23.42
CA MET A 37 -2.98 -11.41 22.50
C MET A 37 -4.03 -10.40 22.98
N THR A 38 -4.04 -10.10 24.26
CA THR A 38 -4.91 -9.09 24.89
C THR A 38 -4.42 -7.65 24.66
N ASP A 39 -3.19 -7.48 24.20
CA ASP A 39 -2.70 -6.14 23.83
C ASP A 39 -3.28 -5.73 22.48
N MET A 40 -4.25 -4.81 22.51
CA MET A 40 -5.01 -4.36 21.36
C MET A 40 -4.39 -3.14 20.65
N ARG A 41 -3.23 -2.67 21.11
CA ARG A 41 -2.55 -1.54 20.46
C ARG A 41 -2.13 -1.92 19.04
N MET A 42 -2.36 -0.99 18.11
CA MET A 42 -1.98 -1.21 16.71
C MET A 42 -0.67 -0.49 16.35
N ARG A 43 -0.50 0.73 16.88
CA ARG A 43 0.65 1.58 16.55
C ARG A 43 1.88 1.16 17.34
N ALA A 44 3.05 1.24 16.71
CA ALA A 44 4.33 1.07 17.39
C ALA A 44 4.52 2.18 18.43
N ASP A 45 5.16 1.82 19.53
CA ASP A 45 5.49 2.74 20.62
C ASP A 45 6.91 2.47 21.09
N SER A 46 7.82 3.37 20.75
CA SER A 46 9.23 3.24 21.08
C SER A 46 9.49 3.35 22.58
N ALA A 47 8.66 4.07 23.34
CA ALA A 47 8.84 4.25 24.77
C ALA A 47 8.60 2.93 25.55
N SER A 48 7.61 2.13 25.12
CA SER A 48 7.34 0.81 25.72
C SER A 48 8.05 -0.34 25.00
N GLY A 49 8.75 -0.08 23.90
CA GLY A 49 9.36 -1.11 23.05
C GLY A 49 8.32 -1.94 22.27
N TYR A 50 7.07 -1.49 22.20
CA TYR A 50 6.01 -2.18 21.46
C TYR A 50 6.18 -1.98 19.95
N PRO A 51 6.35 -3.07 19.15
CA PRO A 51 6.73 -2.95 17.74
C PRO A 51 5.56 -2.60 16.80
N GLY A 52 4.32 -2.51 17.31
CA GLY A 52 3.13 -2.35 16.50
C GLY A 52 2.58 -3.65 15.91
N ARG A 53 1.50 -3.54 15.16
CA ARG A 53 0.84 -4.67 14.48
C ARG A 53 0.52 -4.33 13.04
N THR A 54 0.32 -5.35 12.24
CA THR A 54 0.00 -5.29 10.80
C THR A 54 1.09 -4.63 9.94
N TYR A 55 0.98 -4.77 8.64
CA TYR A 55 1.92 -4.18 7.69
C TYR A 55 1.98 -2.64 7.77
N ARG A 56 0.96 -2.01 8.35
CA ARG A 56 0.89 -0.56 8.48
C ARG A 56 1.80 -0.03 9.57
N PHE A 57 1.90 -0.72 10.72
CA PHE A 57 2.54 -0.18 11.91
C PHE A 57 3.65 -1.04 12.48
N TYR A 58 3.77 -2.30 12.04
CA TYR A 58 4.79 -3.19 12.57
C TYR A 58 6.19 -2.83 12.07
N THR A 59 7.08 -2.51 13.00
CA THR A 59 8.44 -2.07 12.73
C THR A 59 9.49 -3.17 12.91
N GLY A 60 9.10 -4.32 13.46
CA GLY A 60 9.99 -5.44 13.71
C GLY A 60 10.32 -6.28 12.46
N PRO A 61 11.18 -7.30 12.61
CA PRO A 61 11.52 -8.23 11.54
C PRO A 61 10.29 -9.04 11.11
N LYS A 62 10.20 -9.38 9.83
CA LYS A 62 9.07 -10.13 9.24
C LYS A 62 9.60 -11.41 8.61
N VAL A 63 8.84 -12.51 8.75
CA VAL A 63 9.10 -13.74 7.99
C VAL A 63 8.66 -13.54 6.55
N TYR A 64 7.40 -13.07 6.38
CA TYR A 64 6.87 -12.63 5.09
C TYR A 64 6.08 -11.35 5.26
N GLU A 65 6.22 -10.44 4.30
CA GLU A 65 5.47 -9.20 4.28
C GLU A 65 4.05 -9.39 3.75
N PHE A 66 3.16 -8.47 4.10
CA PHE A 66 1.87 -8.32 3.43
C PHE A 66 2.09 -8.11 1.93
N GLY A 67 1.34 -8.83 1.11
CA GLY A 67 1.49 -8.79 -0.34
C GLY A 67 2.61 -9.68 -0.88
N TYR A 68 3.35 -10.41 -0.03
CA TYR A 68 4.32 -11.40 -0.49
C TYR A 68 3.62 -12.57 -1.19
N GLY A 69 4.24 -13.08 -2.23
CA GLY A 69 3.78 -14.28 -2.92
C GLY A 69 4.70 -14.64 -4.07
N LEU A 70 4.94 -15.93 -4.22
CA LEU A 70 5.70 -16.48 -5.32
C LEU A 70 4.84 -16.59 -6.58
N SER A 71 5.50 -16.62 -7.72
CA SER A 71 4.90 -16.89 -9.03
C SER A 71 5.92 -17.64 -9.89
N TYR A 72 5.44 -18.47 -10.78
CA TYR A 72 6.29 -19.15 -11.78
C TYR A 72 6.69 -18.21 -12.93
N THR A 73 6.16 -16.99 -12.93
CA THR A 73 6.50 -15.96 -13.91
C THR A 73 6.95 -14.66 -13.23
N LYS A 74 7.64 -13.81 -13.96
CA LYS A 74 8.13 -12.51 -13.47
C LYS A 74 7.29 -11.39 -14.06
N TYR A 75 6.90 -10.44 -13.20
CA TYR A 75 6.18 -9.25 -13.61
C TYR A 75 7.05 -8.02 -13.39
N SER A 76 6.95 -7.07 -14.30
CA SER A 76 7.52 -5.73 -14.13
C SER A 76 6.43 -4.67 -14.18
N TYR A 77 6.72 -3.54 -13.58
CA TYR A 77 5.85 -2.38 -13.55
C TYR A 77 6.53 -1.19 -14.21
N ASN A 78 5.76 -0.41 -14.93
CA ASN A 78 6.21 0.85 -15.51
C ASN A 78 5.12 1.90 -15.33
N LEU A 79 5.47 3.07 -14.80
CA LEU A 79 4.54 4.19 -14.72
C LEU A 79 4.35 4.77 -16.12
N LEU A 80 3.13 4.71 -16.62
CA LEU A 80 2.77 5.28 -17.92
C LEU A 80 2.31 6.71 -17.78
N SER A 81 1.49 6.99 -16.75
CA SER A 81 1.05 8.35 -16.46
C SER A 81 0.73 8.51 -14.97
N LEU A 82 0.97 9.70 -14.47
CA LEU A 82 0.49 10.22 -13.19
C LEU A 82 -0.03 11.62 -13.46
N SER A 83 -1.29 11.89 -13.12
CA SER A 83 -1.93 13.17 -13.45
C SER A 83 -1.17 14.38 -12.85
N HIS A 84 -0.69 14.23 -11.63
CA HIS A 84 0.07 15.26 -10.91
C HIS A 84 1.10 14.59 -10.00
N ASP A 85 2.31 15.09 -9.98
CA ASP A 85 3.37 14.72 -9.03
C ASP A 85 3.37 15.62 -7.79
N THR A 86 2.63 16.73 -7.85
CA THR A 86 2.45 17.69 -6.76
C THR A 86 0.97 18.01 -6.60
N LEU A 87 0.47 17.82 -5.39
CA LEU A 87 -0.89 18.15 -4.98
C LEU A 87 -0.87 19.45 -4.19
N HIS A 88 -1.57 20.47 -4.69
CA HIS A 88 -1.74 21.75 -4.01
C HIS A 88 -3.12 21.86 -3.37
N ILE A 89 -3.18 21.94 -2.05
CA ILE A 89 -4.43 22.09 -1.29
C ILE A 89 -4.55 23.52 -0.77
N ASN A 90 -4.98 24.42 -1.63
CA ASN A 90 -5.05 25.85 -1.32
C ASN A 90 -6.38 26.29 -0.69
N GLN A 91 -7.36 25.41 -0.61
CA GLN A 91 -8.68 25.71 -0.05
C GLN A 91 -8.68 25.41 1.45
N SER A 92 -9.45 26.17 2.20
CA SER A 92 -9.61 26.10 3.66
C SER A 92 -8.42 26.62 4.50
N SER A 93 -8.61 26.67 5.80
CA SER A 93 -7.60 27.11 6.76
C SER A 93 -6.45 26.13 6.86
N THR A 94 -5.22 26.64 6.92
CA THR A 94 -4.05 25.81 7.22
C THR A 94 -3.85 25.75 8.72
N HIS A 95 -3.75 24.54 9.25
CA HIS A 95 -3.48 24.29 10.66
C HIS A 95 -2.00 23.94 10.87
N LEU A 96 -1.51 24.19 12.06
CA LEU A 96 -0.14 23.90 12.47
C LEU A 96 -0.17 22.95 13.65
N MET A 97 0.70 21.96 13.63
CA MET A 97 1.03 21.14 14.80
C MET A 97 2.55 21.10 14.98
N THR A 98 3.00 21.01 16.22
CA THR A 98 4.42 20.88 16.53
C THR A 98 4.64 19.50 17.12
N GLU A 99 5.50 18.72 16.49
CA GLU A 99 5.91 17.41 16.95
C GLU A 99 7.43 17.29 16.84
N ASN A 100 8.10 16.88 17.92
CA ASN A 100 9.57 16.76 17.98
C ASN A 100 10.34 17.98 17.46
N SER A 101 9.86 19.19 17.81
CA SER A 101 10.41 20.50 17.38
C SER A 101 10.24 20.80 15.88
N GLU A 102 9.53 20.00 15.14
CA GLU A 102 9.14 20.28 13.75
C GLU A 102 7.72 20.85 13.69
N THR A 103 7.53 21.92 12.93
CA THR A 103 6.21 22.48 12.65
C THR A 103 5.67 21.87 11.37
N ILE A 104 4.52 21.21 11.49
CA ILE A 104 3.86 20.51 10.38
C ILE A 104 2.62 21.29 10.02
N ARG A 105 2.48 21.58 8.74
CA ARG A 105 1.25 22.12 8.18
C ARG A 105 0.32 20.98 7.77
N TYR A 106 -0.96 21.18 8.02
CA TYR A 106 -1.97 20.20 7.63
C TYR A 106 -3.32 20.87 7.34
N LYS A 107 -4.16 20.14 6.61
CA LYS A 107 -5.57 20.48 6.38
C LYS A 107 -6.46 19.45 7.06
N LEU A 108 -7.55 19.92 7.68
CA LEU A 108 -8.62 19.03 8.13
C LEU A 108 -9.45 18.60 6.93
N VAL A 109 -9.70 17.31 6.78
CA VAL A 109 -10.55 16.77 5.71
C VAL A 109 -11.97 17.31 5.81
N SER A 110 -12.47 17.52 7.05
CA SER A 110 -13.78 18.14 7.30
C SER A 110 -13.94 19.54 6.69
N ASP A 111 -12.84 20.30 6.61
CA ASP A 111 -12.87 21.68 6.12
C ASP A 111 -12.83 21.74 4.57
N LEU A 112 -12.36 20.68 3.92
CA LEU A 112 -12.24 20.65 2.45
C LEU A 112 -13.58 20.44 1.75
N GLY A 113 -14.47 19.64 2.33
CA GLY A 113 -15.72 19.26 1.72
C GLY A 113 -15.57 18.24 0.59
N GLU A 114 -16.65 17.55 0.27
CA GLU A 114 -16.65 16.41 -0.65
C GLU A 114 -16.30 16.81 -2.10
N GLN A 115 -16.81 17.92 -2.59
CA GLN A 115 -16.53 18.41 -3.95
C GLN A 115 -15.06 18.72 -4.17
N THR A 116 -14.41 19.33 -3.18
CA THR A 116 -12.97 19.60 -3.23
C THR A 116 -12.16 18.31 -3.21
N CYS A 117 -12.53 17.35 -2.36
CA CYS A 117 -11.88 16.05 -2.32
C CYS A 117 -11.95 15.30 -3.65
N GLN A 118 -13.10 15.35 -4.33
CA GLN A 118 -13.30 14.75 -5.65
C GLN A 118 -12.46 15.46 -6.73
N SER A 119 -12.44 16.80 -6.72
CA SER A 119 -11.69 17.59 -7.72
C SER A 119 -10.16 17.44 -7.61
N MET A 120 -9.65 16.98 -6.48
CA MET A 120 -8.23 16.73 -6.23
C MET A 120 -7.80 15.29 -6.53
N SER A 121 -8.69 14.45 -7.08
CA SER A 121 -8.36 13.05 -7.42
C SER A 121 -7.14 12.97 -8.33
N LEU A 122 -6.26 12.03 -8.00
CA LEU A 122 -5.06 11.71 -8.76
C LEU A 122 -5.32 10.44 -9.57
N SER A 123 -5.11 10.47 -10.87
CA SER A 123 -5.13 9.28 -11.70
C SER A 123 -3.71 8.78 -11.96
N MET A 124 -3.51 7.48 -11.80
CA MET A 124 -2.25 6.78 -12.03
C MET A 124 -2.50 5.62 -12.99
N THR A 125 -1.72 5.52 -14.05
CA THR A 125 -1.77 4.39 -14.98
C THR A 125 -0.43 3.66 -14.99
N LEU A 126 -0.48 2.35 -14.77
CA LEU A 126 0.68 1.47 -14.76
C LEU A 126 0.62 0.52 -15.96
N GLY A 127 1.75 0.32 -16.62
CA GLY A 127 1.98 -0.83 -17.50
C GLY A 127 2.47 -2.01 -16.66
N VAL A 128 1.83 -3.17 -16.81
CA VAL A 128 2.23 -4.41 -16.16
C VAL A 128 2.58 -5.43 -17.23
N THR A 129 3.80 -5.94 -17.22
CA THR A 129 4.29 -6.89 -18.22
C THR A 129 4.62 -8.22 -17.56
N ASN A 130 4.14 -9.30 -18.17
CA ASN A 130 4.54 -10.67 -17.83
C ASN A 130 5.76 -11.08 -18.66
N HIS A 131 6.91 -11.24 -18.03
CA HIS A 131 8.17 -11.64 -18.70
C HIS A 131 8.41 -13.17 -18.70
N GLY A 132 7.50 -13.94 -18.13
CA GLY A 132 7.64 -15.38 -18.09
C GLY A 132 6.95 -16.08 -19.27
N GLU A 133 7.06 -17.41 -19.28
CA GLU A 133 6.51 -18.27 -20.33
C GLU A 133 5.10 -18.77 -20.03
N MET A 134 4.56 -18.48 -18.84
CA MET A 134 3.24 -18.92 -18.41
C MET A 134 2.28 -17.75 -18.30
N ALA A 135 1.03 -17.97 -18.71
CA ALA A 135 -0.06 -17.08 -18.39
C ALA A 135 -0.33 -17.09 -16.88
N GLY A 136 -0.81 -15.98 -16.34
CA GLY A 136 -1.14 -15.94 -14.93
C GLY A 136 -1.95 -14.74 -14.50
N LYS A 137 -2.66 -14.91 -13.38
CA LYS A 137 -3.35 -13.84 -12.68
C LYS A 137 -2.39 -13.17 -11.72
N HIS A 138 -2.22 -11.86 -11.85
CA HIS A 138 -1.30 -11.09 -11.03
C HIS A 138 -2.01 -9.93 -10.31
N PRO A 139 -2.01 -9.91 -8.96
CA PRO A 139 -2.50 -8.76 -8.19
C PRO A 139 -1.47 -7.64 -8.19
N VAL A 140 -1.87 -6.48 -8.68
CA VAL A 140 -1.11 -5.23 -8.62
C VAL A 140 -1.52 -4.50 -7.35
N LEU A 141 -0.56 -4.23 -6.46
CA LEU A 141 -0.79 -3.56 -5.19
C LEU A 141 -0.09 -2.20 -5.22
N VAL A 142 -0.85 -1.14 -4.96
CA VAL A 142 -0.33 0.23 -4.85
C VAL A 142 -0.34 0.64 -3.39
N PHE A 143 0.84 0.96 -2.86
CA PHE A 143 0.99 1.46 -1.49
C PHE A 143 1.35 2.93 -1.51
N LEU A 144 0.90 3.65 -0.49
CA LEU A 144 1.39 4.97 -0.15
C LEU A 144 2.29 4.88 1.08
N LYS A 145 3.45 5.53 1.00
CA LYS A 145 4.43 5.64 2.07
C LYS A 145 4.74 7.11 2.27
N LYS A 146 4.82 7.56 3.50
CA LYS A 146 5.28 8.92 3.82
C LYS A 146 6.80 8.95 3.87
N GLY A 147 7.42 10.00 3.34
CA GLY A 147 8.89 10.12 3.28
C GLY A 147 9.54 10.09 4.67
N GLN A 148 8.92 10.75 5.65
CA GLN A 148 9.32 10.67 7.06
C GLN A 148 8.24 9.96 7.86
N VAL A 149 8.55 8.78 8.37
CA VAL A 149 7.68 8.01 9.25
C VAL A 149 7.97 8.42 10.68
N ARG A 150 6.98 9.01 11.35
CA ARG A 150 7.05 9.36 12.77
C ARG A 150 6.56 8.22 13.63
N ASN A 151 6.94 8.26 14.92
CA ASN A 151 6.50 7.26 15.88
C ASN A 151 4.96 7.16 15.90
N GLY A 152 4.45 5.94 15.78
CA GLY A 152 3.02 5.69 15.75
C GLY A 152 2.30 5.96 14.42
N ASN A 153 2.97 6.52 13.41
CA ASN A 153 2.38 6.70 12.08
C ASN A 153 2.51 5.43 11.22
N PRO A 154 1.62 5.24 10.22
CA PRO A 154 1.74 4.12 9.31
C PRO A 154 3.06 4.17 8.53
N VAL A 155 3.77 3.04 8.48
CA VAL A 155 4.96 2.88 7.62
C VAL A 155 4.58 2.95 6.14
N LYS A 156 3.50 2.28 5.80
CA LYS A 156 2.87 2.30 4.47
C LYS A 156 1.41 1.89 4.60
N HIS A 157 0.55 2.26 3.65
CA HIS A 157 -0.78 1.69 3.56
C HIS A 157 -1.19 1.41 2.11
N LEU A 158 -2.02 0.40 1.92
CA LEU A 158 -2.54 0.01 0.61
C LEU A 158 -3.59 1.04 0.20
N VAL A 159 -3.39 1.68 -0.94
CA VAL A 159 -4.30 2.70 -1.51
C VAL A 159 -5.00 2.22 -2.77
N GLY A 160 -4.56 1.12 -3.35
CA GLY A 160 -5.22 0.52 -4.50
C GLY A 160 -4.76 -0.92 -4.74
N PHE A 161 -5.66 -1.74 -5.26
CA PHE A 161 -5.29 -3.04 -5.78
C PHE A 161 -6.17 -3.43 -6.95
N GLN A 162 -5.60 -4.10 -7.92
CA GLN A 162 -6.32 -4.64 -9.08
C GLN A 162 -5.63 -5.91 -9.56
N SER A 163 -6.40 -6.88 -10.04
CA SER A 163 -5.85 -8.11 -10.60
C SER A 163 -5.91 -8.06 -12.12
N VAL A 164 -4.82 -8.44 -12.76
CA VAL A 164 -4.72 -8.60 -14.22
C VAL A 164 -4.45 -10.05 -14.58
N ASN A 165 -5.01 -10.50 -15.69
CA ASN A 165 -4.62 -11.76 -16.32
C ASN A 165 -3.75 -11.44 -17.51
N LEU A 166 -2.54 -11.99 -17.55
CA LEU A 166 -1.58 -11.74 -18.63
C LEU A 166 -1.07 -13.06 -19.18
N ASN A 167 -1.08 -13.18 -20.50
CA ASN A 167 -0.40 -14.25 -21.20
C ASN A 167 1.13 -14.07 -21.12
N ALA A 168 1.88 -15.07 -21.53
CA ALA A 168 3.33 -14.98 -21.67
C ALA A 168 3.71 -13.81 -22.59
N GLY A 169 4.58 -12.92 -22.13
CA GLY A 169 5.03 -11.72 -22.87
C GLY A 169 4.01 -10.60 -22.99
N GLU A 170 2.81 -10.75 -22.44
CA GLU A 170 1.76 -9.73 -22.55
C GLU A 170 1.97 -8.57 -21.60
N THR A 171 1.54 -7.37 -22.04
CA THR A 171 1.49 -6.14 -21.24
C THR A 171 0.06 -5.62 -21.19
N ALA A 172 -0.42 -5.31 -19.99
CA ALA A 172 -1.70 -4.62 -19.79
C ALA A 172 -1.50 -3.27 -19.08
N GLN A 173 -2.44 -2.37 -19.28
CA GLN A 173 -2.52 -1.11 -18.56
C GLN A 173 -3.53 -1.23 -17.42
N VAL A 174 -3.16 -0.70 -16.26
CA VAL A 174 -3.95 -0.72 -15.04
C VAL A 174 -4.07 0.70 -14.51
N GLY A 175 -5.31 1.19 -14.40
CA GLY A 175 -5.60 2.52 -13.87
C GLY A 175 -5.99 2.48 -12.40
N PHE A 176 -5.54 3.47 -11.64
CA PHE A 176 -5.94 3.71 -10.25
C PHE A 176 -6.37 5.16 -10.08
N GLU A 177 -7.47 5.35 -9.35
CA GLU A 177 -7.96 6.65 -8.90
C GLU A 177 -7.67 6.80 -7.41
N LEU A 178 -6.95 7.84 -7.04
CA LEU A 178 -6.55 8.11 -5.66
C LEU A 178 -7.20 9.40 -5.18
N SER A 179 -8.16 9.29 -4.24
CA SER A 179 -8.73 10.44 -3.55
C SER A 179 -7.79 10.89 -2.44
N PRO A 180 -7.28 12.14 -2.44
CA PRO A 180 -6.42 12.62 -1.36
C PRO A 180 -7.06 12.57 0.02
N CYS A 181 -8.34 12.88 0.11
CA CYS A 181 -9.06 12.87 1.38
C CYS A 181 -9.22 11.47 1.98
N GLU A 182 -9.23 10.43 1.17
CA GLU A 182 -9.32 9.04 1.62
C GLU A 182 -7.92 8.41 1.78
N HIS A 183 -7.05 8.58 0.79
CA HIS A 183 -5.82 7.82 0.69
C HIS A 183 -4.61 8.51 1.34
N LEU A 184 -4.57 9.88 1.37
CA LEU A 184 -3.49 10.63 1.99
C LEU A 184 -3.82 11.10 3.41
N SER A 185 -5.08 10.97 3.85
CA SER A 185 -5.47 11.40 5.19
C SER A 185 -5.05 10.41 6.27
N MET A 186 -4.78 10.94 7.43
CA MET A 186 -4.46 10.18 8.65
C MET A 186 -5.21 10.76 9.83
N ALA A 187 -5.56 9.92 10.82
CA ALA A 187 -6.12 10.40 12.07
C ALA A 187 -5.03 11.03 12.93
N ASN A 188 -5.24 12.27 13.37
CA ASN A 188 -4.43 12.93 14.37
C ASN A 188 -4.78 12.42 15.79
N GLU A 189 -4.14 12.98 16.84
CA GLU A 189 -4.38 12.58 18.23
C GLU A 189 -5.82 12.86 18.71
N ALA A 190 -6.50 13.84 18.13
CA ALA A 190 -7.91 14.14 18.41
C ALA A 190 -8.88 13.25 17.63
N GLY A 191 -8.38 12.33 16.79
CA GLY A 191 -9.18 11.44 15.94
C GLY A 191 -9.71 12.10 14.65
N SER A 192 -9.36 13.35 14.38
CA SER A 192 -9.74 14.04 13.15
C SER A 192 -8.86 13.60 11.98
N LEU A 193 -9.45 13.44 10.79
CA LEU A 193 -8.70 13.14 9.58
C LEU A 193 -8.00 14.40 9.06
N VAL A 194 -6.69 14.29 8.85
CA VAL A 194 -5.83 15.38 8.39
C VAL A 194 -4.99 14.96 7.21
N ILE A 195 -4.76 15.87 6.27
CA ILE A 195 -3.77 15.72 5.19
C ILE A 195 -2.59 16.61 5.54
N GLU A 196 -1.44 16.00 5.76
CA GLU A 196 -0.23 16.72 6.14
C GLU A 196 0.58 17.11 4.91
N GLU A 197 1.18 18.31 4.97
CA GLU A 197 2.21 18.70 3.99
C GLU A 197 3.41 17.76 4.05
N GLY A 198 4.01 17.48 2.89
CA GLY A 198 5.23 16.68 2.85
C GLY A 198 5.42 15.88 1.57
N SER A 199 6.44 15.05 1.62
CA SER A 199 6.78 14.12 0.54
C SER A 199 6.19 12.75 0.83
N TYR A 200 5.56 12.18 -0.18
CA TYR A 200 4.98 10.84 -0.18
C TYR A 200 5.58 10.03 -1.32
N LEU A 201 5.49 8.72 -1.24
CA LEU A 201 5.93 7.79 -2.27
C LEU A 201 4.77 6.83 -2.59
N LEU A 202 4.41 6.74 -3.85
CA LEU A 202 3.56 5.67 -4.35
C LEU A 202 4.47 4.49 -4.69
N VAL A 203 4.20 3.33 -4.09
CA VAL A 203 5.07 2.14 -4.18
C VAL A 203 4.32 1.01 -4.85
N VAL A 204 4.88 0.48 -5.93
CA VAL A 204 4.35 -0.66 -6.68
C VAL A 204 5.47 -1.66 -6.94
N GLY A 205 5.38 -2.83 -6.31
CA GLY A 205 6.49 -3.78 -6.34
C GLY A 205 7.75 -3.19 -5.72
N ASP A 206 8.79 -3.05 -6.54
CA ASP A 206 10.10 -2.45 -6.20
C ASP A 206 10.26 -0.99 -6.70
N GLN A 207 9.23 -0.45 -7.36
CA GLN A 207 9.24 0.90 -7.90
C GLN A 207 8.64 1.89 -6.92
N GLU A 208 9.27 3.06 -6.77
CA GLU A 208 8.81 4.17 -5.93
C GLU A 208 8.63 5.43 -6.80
N TYR A 209 7.46 6.06 -6.71
CA TYR A 209 7.12 7.27 -7.46
C TYR A 209 6.83 8.40 -6.48
N PRO A 210 7.56 9.53 -6.57
CA PRO A 210 7.39 10.64 -5.65
C PRO A 210 6.07 11.38 -5.89
N LEU A 211 5.43 11.76 -4.80
CA LEU A 211 4.25 12.63 -4.75
C LEU A 211 4.46 13.67 -3.66
N LYS A 212 4.35 14.93 -4.01
CA LYS A 212 4.49 16.06 -3.07
C LYS A 212 3.12 16.62 -2.72
N VAL A 213 2.89 16.88 -1.45
CA VAL A 213 1.67 17.56 -0.95
C VAL A 213 2.07 18.89 -0.34
N THR A 214 1.41 19.97 -0.77
CA THR A 214 1.55 21.33 -0.23
C THR A 214 0.17 21.82 0.23
N VAL A 215 0.11 22.46 1.40
CA VAL A 215 -1.13 22.87 2.06
C VAL A 215 -1.14 24.38 2.41
#